data_cdafcc0119ed4b8651be0977913ae5dd
#
_entry.id   cdafcc0119ed4b8651be0977913ae5dd
#
_cell.length_a   1.000
_cell.length_b   1.000
_cell.length_c   1.000
_cell.angle_alpha   90.00
_cell.angle_beta   90.00
_cell.angle_gamma   90.00
#
_symmetry.space_group_name_H-M   'P 1'
#
loop_
_entity.id
_entity.type
_entity.pdbx_description
1 polymer ?
#
loop_
_entity_poly.entity_id
_entity_poly.type
_entity_poly.pdbx_seq_one_letter_code
_entity_poly.pdbx_strand_id
1 'polypeptide(L)'
;MNFNNTQSLGLCVMSMLLMQGGLAYSIPVIHSTGPIHTSAYRLTVAALIVTAVCAYKKRSQIRLLFTADSLLLGIAMAGMAIFFAIAIANMPLALATCIEFMGPLAVVCIYQKTLRSVMLAGAALLGIYLMLANSEEDSAVMHAWSAFAAAACWAAYIVLGKRVSQSNSGLYGLCPALLTAACASLIFSAWESSIGLTTYEIPKILLIALLYPLAPYVLDLLALKRLRHSTFGMLTSAEPVIALAIGVVTLGQTLTYFQVAGLSLVVFANAASITEPTRAEEVKNGLS
;
A
#
# COMPACT_ATOMS: atom_id res chain seq x y z
N MET A 1 -8.52 -17.06 18.27
CA MET A 1 -9.83 -16.72 17.70
C MET A 1 -10.02 -17.50 16.41
N ASN A 2 -11.10 -18.28 16.30
CA ASN A 2 -11.44 -19.04 15.08
C ASN A 2 -12.50 -18.24 14.32
N PHE A 3 -12.09 -17.51 13.27
CA PHE A 3 -13.01 -16.77 12.41
C PHE A 3 -13.60 -17.70 11.35
N ASN A 4 -14.89 -17.53 11.02
CA ASN A 4 -15.54 -18.17 9.87
C ASN A 4 -15.11 -17.45 8.57
N ASN A 5 -15.30 -18.08 7.40
CA ASN A 5 -14.97 -17.47 6.11
C ASN A 5 -15.64 -16.09 5.93
N THR A 6 -16.90 -15.95 6.28
CA THR A 6 -17.66 -14.67 6.22
C THR A 6 -17.03 -13.59 7.11
N GLN A 7 -16.60 -13.96 8.33
CA GLN A 7 -15.90 -13.04 9.23
C GLN A 7 -14.56 -12.60 8.65
N SER A 8 -13.83 -13.53 8.02
CA SER A 8 -12.54 -13.21 7.39
C SER A 8 -12.70 -12.29 6.16
N LEU A 9 -13.78 -12.43 5.40
CA LEU A 9 -14.16 -11.48 4.34
C LEU A 9 -14.46 -10.10 4.94
N GLY A 10 -15.23 -10.05 6.03
CA GLY A 10 -15.52 -8.80 6.75
C GLY A 10 -14.27 -8.11 7.29
N LEU A 11 -13.28 -8.87 7.80
CA LEU A 11 -11.99 -8.32 8.24
C LEU A 11 -11.21 -7.69 7.08
N CYS A 12 -11.20 -8.33 5.91
CA CYS A 12 -10.53 -7.79 4.72
C CYS A 12 -11.20 -6.49 4.24
N VAL A 13 -12.54 -6.45 4.17
CA VAL A 13 -13.26 -5.22 3.80
C VAL A 13 -13.02 -4.11 4.83
N MET A 14 -13.03 -4.44 6.13
CA MET A 14 -12.75 -3.46 7.19
C MET A 14 -11.31 -2.93 7.09
N SER A 15 -10.34 -3.79 6.76
CA SER A 15 -8.96 -3.39 6.51
C SER A 15 -8.89 -2.34 5.42
N MET A 16 -9.51 -2.60 4.26
CA MET A 16 -9.53 -1.66 3.13
C MET A 16 -10.21 -0.33 3.50
N LEU A 17 -11.33 -0.38 4.22
CA LEU A 17 -12.03 0.83 4.67
C LEU A 17 -11.18 1.66 5.62
N LEU A 18 -10.51 1.03 6.58
CA LEU A 18 -9.61 1.72 7.52
C LEU A 18 -8.39 2.30 6.80
N MET A 19 -7.83 1.57 5.84
CA MET A 19 -6.69 2.02 5.05
C MET A 19 -7.05 3.25 4.22
N GLN A 20 -8.10 3.18 3.42
CA GLN A 20 -8.52 4.29 2.56
C GLN A 20 -9.09 5.46 3.37
N GLY A 21 -9.81 5.18 4.46
CA GLY A 21 -10.28 6.21 5.40
C GLY A 21 -9.13 6.91 6.11
N GLY A 22 -8.12 6.17 6.55
CA GLY A 22 -6.91 6.72 7.15
C GLY A 22 -6.10 7.59 6.17
N LEU A 23 -6.03 7.17 4.90
CA LEU A 23 -5.41 7.96 3.83
C LEU A 23 -6.18 9.26 3.59
N ALA A 24 -7.50 9.20 3.40
CA ALA A 24 -8.33 10.39 3.23
C ALA A 24 -8.20 11.36 4.41
N TYR A 25 -8.22 10.82 5.64
CA TYR A 25 -8.03 11.62 6.86
C TYR A 25 -6.62 12.24 6.94
N SER A 26 -5.62 11.63 6.29
CA SER A 26 -4.25 12.16 6.28
C SER A 26 -4.06 13.35 5.34
N ILE A 27 -4.90 13.53 4.32
CA ILE A 27 -4.72 14.57 3.29
C ILE A 27 -4.66 15.99 3.88
N PRO A 28 -5.58 16.43 4.76
CA PRO A 28 -5.47 17.75 5.40
C PRO A 28 -4.18 17.91 6.23
N VAL A 29 -3.70 16.84 6.88
CA VAL A 29 -2.45 16.87 7.65
C VAL A 29 -1.24 16.91 6.71
N ILE A 30 -1.30 16.23 5.57
CA ILE A 30 -0.27 16.29 4.53
C ILE A 30 -0.13 17.73 3.99
N HIS A 31 -1.25 18.42 3.77
CA HIS A 31 -1.21 19.82 3.31
C HIS A 31 -0.67 20.80 4.36
N SER A 32 -0.88 20.55 5.66
CA SER A 32 -0.38 21.42 6.73
C SER A 32 1.06 21.12 7.14
N THR A 33 1.43 19.83 7.19
CA THR A 33 2.72 19.36 7.75
C THR A 33 3.74 19.02 6.66
N GLY A 34 3.28 18.74 5.45
CA GLY A 34 4.07 18.22 4.34
C GLY A 34 3.97 16.68 4.18
N PRO A 35 4.05 16.19 2.93
CA PRO A 35 3.90 14.76 2.64
C PRO A 35 5.02 13.91 3.22
N ILE A 36 6.26 14.40 3.21
CA ILE A 36 7.43 13.65 3.71
C ILE A 36 7.40 13.63 5.23
N HIS A 37 7.15 14.76 5.89
CA HIS A 37 7.02 14.83 7.35
C HIS A 37 5.88 13.95 7.87
N THR A 38 4.70 14.02 7.27
CA THR A 38 3.54 13.19 7.66
C THR A 38 3.89 11.71 7.55
N SER A 39 4.56 11.29 6.47
CA SER A 39 5.00 9.91 6.28
C SER A 39 6.05 9.50 7.31
N ALA A 40 7.04 10.36 7.59
CA ALA A 40 8.09 10.09 8.56
C ALA A 40 7.53 9.91 9.99
N TYR A 41 6.65 10.80 10.42
CA TYR A 41 6.05 10.72 11.76
C TYR A 41 5.15 9.48 11.91
N ARG A 42 4.32 9.19 10.92
CA ARG A 42 3.47 8.00 10.90
C ARG A 42 4.27 6.70 10.96
N LEU A 43 5.32 6.58 10.13
CA LEU A 43 6.20 5.43 10.13
C LEU A 43 6.99 5.30 11.44
N THR A 44 7.39 6.42 12.04
CA THR A 44 8.07 6.43 13.36
C THR A 44 7.15 5.88 14.43
N VAL A 45 5.89 6.32 14.50
CA VAL A 45 4.91 5.80 15.45
C VAL A 45 4.69 4.30 15.23
N ALA A 46 4.51 3.86 13.98
CA ALA A 46 4.35 2.44 13.65
C ALA A 46 5.58 1.62 14.06
N ALA A 47 6.79 2.11 13.77
CA ALA A 47 8.04 1.46 14.15
C ALA A 47 8.20 1.32 15.66
N LEU A 48 7.87 2.36 16.43
CA LEU A 48 7.92 2.33 17.90
C LEU A 48 6.96 1.29 18.48
N ILE A 49 5.71 1.23 18.00
CA ILE A 49 4.71 0.28 18.46
C ILE A 49 5.16 -1.15 18.15
N VAL A 50 5.58 -1.43 16.91
CA VAL A 50 6.01 -2.78 16.51
C VAL A 50 7.28 -3.18 17.23
N THR A 51 8.23 -2.26 17.42
CA THR A 51 9.46 -2.53 18.17
C THR A 51 9.17 -2.84 19.63
N ALA A 52 8.25 -2.10 20.28
CA ALA A 52 7.84 -2.38 21.65
C ALA A 52 7.23 -3.79 21.78
N VAL A 53 6.36 -4.19 20.84
CA VAL A 53 5.77 -5.54 20.79
C VAL A 53 6.83 -6.61 20.57
N CYS A 54 7.78 -6.39 19.67
CA CYS A 54 8.89 -7.32 19.40
C CYS A 54 9.81 -7.45 20.60
N ALA A 55 10.16 -6.34 21.25
CA ALA A 55 11.01 -6.31 22.45
C ALA A 55 10.38 -7.09 23.62
N TYR A 56 9.07 -6.95 23.80
CA TYR A 56 8.33 -7.69 24.83
C TYR A 56 8.36 -9.20 24.60
N LYS A 57 8.19 -9.64 23.32
CA LYS A 57 8.05 -11.07 22.99
C LYS A 57 9.38 -11.80 22.72
N LYS A 58 10.42 -11.12 22.18
CA LYS A 58 11.68 -11.76 21.74
C LYS A 58 12.93 -10.90 21.97
N ARG A 59 13.11 -10.37 23.17
CA ARG A 59 14.22 -9.45 23.52
C ARG A 59 15.63 -9.94 23.15
N SER A 60 15.90 -11.25 23.20
CA SER A 60 17.26 -11.81 22.98
C SER A 60 17.66 -11.97 21.50
N GLN A 61 16.74 -11.86 20.54
CA GLN A 61 17.00 -12.19 19.14
C GLN A 61 16.86 -11.01 18.17
N ILE A 62 16.58 -9.79 18.65
CA ILE A 62 16.30 -8.63 17.81
C ILE A 62 17.46 -8.32 16.86
N ARG A 63 18.72 -8.47 17.29
CA ARG A 63 19.90 -8.20 16.44
C ARG A 63 20.00 -9.12 15.22
N LEU A 64 19.55 -10.37 15.34
CA LEU A 64 19.57 -11.37 14.26
C LEU A 64 18.51 -11.09 13.17
N LEU A 65 17.60 -10.16 13.43
CA LEU A 65 16.53 -9.79 12.48
C LEU A 65 16.99 -8.76 11.43
N PHE A 66 18.12 -8.07 11.65
CA PHE A 66 18.67 -7.08 10.74
C PHE A 66 19.42 -7.78 9.60
N THR A 67 18.71 -8.07 8.52
CA THR A 67 19.25 -8.63 7.28
C THR A 67 19.22 -7.58 6.16
N ALA A 68 20.03 -7.77 5.11
CA ALA A 68 20.00 -6.88 3.94
C ALA A 68 18.60 -6.79 3.34
N ASP A 69 17.88 -7.91 3.24
CA ASP A 69 16.50 -7.93 2.73
C ASP A 69 15.54 -7.14 3.62
N SER A 70 15.70 -7.19 4.96
CA SER A 70 14.85 -6.41 5.86
C SER A 70 15.14 -4.91 5.80
N LEU A 71 16.39 -4.50 5.58
CA LEU A 71 16.77 -3.10 5.39
C LEU A 71 16.25 -2.57 4.04
N LEU A 72 16.43 -3.33 2.97
CA LEU A 72 15.89 -2.97 1.64
C LEU A 72 14.36 -2.90 1.66
N LEU A 73 13.69 -3.82 2.37
CA LEU A 73 12.25 -3.77 2.59
C LEU A 73 11.83 -2.46 3.27
N GLY A 74 12.60 -2.02 4.28
CA GLY A 74 12.35 -0.75 4.97
C GLY A 74 12.49 0.46 4.03
N ILE A 75 13.50 0.46 3.16
CA ILE A 75 13.67 1.52 2.15
C ILE A 75 12.49 1.53 1.18
N ALA A 76 12.05 0.35 0.70
CA ALA A 76 10.88 0.25 -0.16
C ALA A 76 9.61 0.76 0.53
N MET A 77 9.41 0.45 1.82
CA MET A 77 8.29 0.95 2.62
C MET A 77 8.33 2.48 2.79
N ALA A 78 9.51 3.06 3.03
CA ALA A 78 9.69 4.51 3.13
C ALA A 78 9.36 5.19 1.80
N GLY A 79 9.92 4.70 0.70
CA GLY A 79 9.65 5.21 -0.65
C GLY A 79 8.17 5.13 -0.99
N MET A 80 7.52 3.99 -0.78
CA MET A 80 6.09 3.81 -0.99
C MET A 80 5.28 4.85 -0.20
N ALA A 81 5.57 5.01 1.10
CA ALA A 81 4.83 5.93 1.96
C ALA A 81 5.02 7.40 1.56
N ILE A 82 6.24 7.82 1.23
CA ILE A 82 6.56 9.20 0.85
C ILE A 82 5.97 9.53 -0.53
N PHE A 83 6.25 8.71 -1.53
CA PHE A 83 5.79 8.96 -2.90
C PHE A 83 4.26 8.91 -3.01
N PHE A 84 3.62 7.99 -2.28
CA PHE A 84 2.15 7.95 -2.24
C PHE A 84 1.56 9.17 -1.53
N ALA A 85 2.18 9.65 -0.43
CA ALA A 85 1.75 10.88 0.23
C ALA A 85 1.87 12.11 -0.69
N ILE A 86 2.95 12.20 -1.49
CA ILE A 86 3.10 13.24 -2.52
C ILE A 86 1.98 13.12 -3.58
N ALA A 87 1.65 11.90 -3.99
CA ALA A 87 0.59 11.66 -4.97
C ALA A 87 -0.77 12.14 -4.47
N ILE A 88 -1.22 11.67 -3.29
CA ILE A 88 -2.54 12.02 -2.75
C ILE A 88 -2.67 13.48 -2.28
N ALA A 89 -1.55 14.19 -2.13
CA ALA A 89 -1.53 15.63 -1.91
C ALA A 89 -1.90 16.43 -3.17
N ASN A 90 -1.72 15.85 -4.37
CA ASN A 90 -1.76 16.56 -5.64
C ASN A 90 -2.72 15.94 -6.66
N MET A 91 -3.40 14.86 -6.33
CA MET A 91 -4.38 14.21 -7.22
C MET A 91 -5.48 13.50 -6.41
N PRO A 92 -6.64 13.20 -7.04
CA PRO A 92 -7.71 12.44 -6.41
C PRO A 92 -7.23 11.09 -5.86
N LEU A 93 -7.71 10.72 -4.66
CA LEU A 93 -7.31 9.50 -3.96
C LEU A 93 -7.50 8.24 -4.80
N ALA A 94 -8.63 8.14 -5.52
CA ALA A 94 -8.91 7.00 -6.40
C ALA A 94 -7.90 6.89 -7.55
N LEU A 95 -7.49 8.02 -8.15
CA LEU A 95 -6.51 8.04 -9.24
C LEU A 95 -5.12 7.61 -8.72
N ALA A 96 -4.67 8.18 -7.60
CA ALA A 96 -3.41 7.80 -6.97
C ALA A 96 -3.37 6.30 -6.66
N THR A 97 -4.46 5.76 -6.07
CA THR A 97 -4.60 4.34 -5.75
C THR A 97 -4.59 3.48 -7.01
N CYS A 98 -5.29 3.87 -8.09
CA CYS A 98 -5.24 3.15 -9.37
C CYS A 98 -3.82 3.03 -9.93
N ILE A 99 -3.05 4.11 -9.88
CA ILE A 99 -1.67 4.11 -10.37
C ILE A 99 -0.79 3.22 -9.46
N GLU A 100 -0.95 3.32 -8.15
CA GLU A 100 -0.18 2.50 -7.20
C GLU A 100 -0.42 1.00 -7.40
N PHE A 101 -1.64 0.58 -7.78
CA PHE A 101 -1.97 -0.81 -8.11
C PHE A 101 -1.24 -1.38 -9.33
N MET A 102 -0.56 -0.55 -10.12
CA MET A 102 0.40 -1.05 -11.12
C MET A 102 1.57 -1.83 -10.50
N GLY A 103 1.88 -1.59 -9.22
CA GLY A 103 2.93 -2.32 -8.50
C GLY A 103 2.69 -3.83 -8.43
N PRO A 104 1.60 -4.31 -7.81
CA PRO A 104 1.23 -5.72 -7.82
C PRO A 104 1.12 -6.30 -9.22
N LEU A 105 0.53 -5.57 -10.17
CA LEU A 105 0.37 -6.02 -11.55
C LEU A 105 1.71 -6.18 -12.26
N ALA A 106 2.67 -5.28 -12.02
CA ALA A 106 4.03 -5.40 -12.54
C ALA A 106 4.73 -6.66 -11.99
N VAL A 107 4.55 -6.96 -10.70
CA VAL A 107 5.06 -8.20 -10.10
C VAL A 107 4.49 -9.42 -10.82
N VAL A 108 3.17 -9.46 -11.07
CA VAL A 108 2.53 -10.54 -11.82
C VAL A 108 3.14 -10.68 -13.21
N CYS A 109 3.31 -9.58 -13.95
CA CYS A 109 3.91 -9.59 -15.30
C CYS A 109 5.36 -10.14 -15.29
N ILE A 110 6.17 -9.73 -14.30
CA ILE A 110 7.58 -10.18 -14.19
C ILE A 110 7.66 -11.67 -13.89
N TYR A 111 6.76 -12.21 -13.08
CA TYR A 111 6.81 -13.62 -12.67
C TYR A 111 6.11 -14.55 -13.65
N GLN A 112 4.95 -14.19 -14.18
CA GLN A 112 4.19 -15.07 -15.10
C GLN A 112 4.72 -15.03 -16.54
N LYS A 113 5.14 -13.84 -17.03
CA LYS A 113 5.67 -13.62 -18.40
C LYS A 113 4.72 -14.13 -19.49
N THR A 114 3.40 -14.05 -19.26
CA THR A 114 2.37 -14.47 -20.22
C THR A 114 1.88 -13.27 -21.04
N LEU A 115 1.43 -13.54 -22.28
CA LEU A 115 0.80 -12.49 -23.11
C LEU A 115 -0.40 -11.88 -22.39
N ARG A 116 -1.17 -12.70 -21.68
CA ARG A 116 -2.32 -12.24 -20.89
C ARG A 116 -1.93 -11.24 -19.82
N SER A 117 -0.88 -11.50 -19.03
CA SER A 117 -0.42 -10.55 -17.99
C SER A 117 0.01 -9.22 -18.60
N VAL A 118 0.67 -9.22 -19.77
CA VAL A 118 1.03 -8.02 -20.51
C VAL A 118 -0.21 -7.26 -21.01
N MET A 119 -1.21 -7.98 -21.54
CA MET A 119 -2.48 -7.35 -21.97
C MET A 119 -3.23 -6.73 -20.80
N LEU A 120 -3.28 -7.38 -19.63
CA LEU A 120 -3.89 -6.83 -18.42
C LEU A 120 -3.15 -5.57 -17.94
N ALA A 121 -1.81 -5.56 -17.96
CA ALA A 121 -1.04 -4.37 -17.66
C ALA A 121 -1.31 -3.24 -18.67
N GLY A 122 -1.43 -3.55 -19.95
CA GLY A 122 -1.83 -2.60 -21.00
C GLY A 122 -3.23 -2.02 -20.76
N ALA A 123 -4.19 -2.86 -20.38
CA ALA A 123 -5.54 -2.41 -20.04
C ALA A 123 -5.54 -1.48 -18.81
N ALA A 124 -4.78 -1.81 -17.76
CA ALA A 124 -4.65 -0.94 -16.60
C ALA A 124 -3.98 0.41 -16.96
N LEU A 125 -2.93 0.40 -17.78
CA LEU A 125 -2.30 1.65 -18.28
C LEU A 125 -3.27 2.48 -19.11
N LEU A 126 -4.08 1.87 -19.96
CA LEU A 126 -5.14 2.56 -20.69
C LEU A 126 -6.16 3.17 -19.73
N GLY A 127 -6.56 2.43 -18.68
CA GLY A 127 -7.46 2.95 -17.65
C GLY A 127 -6.88 4.17 -16.94
N ILE A 128 -5.61 4.13 -16.55
CA ILE A 128 -4.90 5.25 -15.93
C ILE A 128 -4.81 6.44 -16.89
N TYR A 129 -4.50 6.19 -18.17
CA TYR A 129 -4.47 7.23 -19.20
C TYR A 129 -5.83 7.93 -19.34
N LEU A 130 -6.93 7.16 -19.37
CA LEU A 130 -8.29 7.73 -19.43
C LEU A 130 -8.59 8.60 -18.21
N MET A 131 -8.12 8.20 -17.02
CA MET A 131 -8.31 8.98 -15.80
C MET A 131 -7.49 10.27 -15.82
N LEU A 132 -6.22 10.23 -16.24
CA LEU A 132 -5.32 11.38 -16.30
C LEU A 132 -5.74 12.37 -17.40
N ALA A 133 -6.05 11.88 -18.60
CA ALA A 133 -6.42 12.72 -19.74
C ALA A 133 -7.75 13.49 -19.52
N ASN A 134 -8.57 13.04 -18.57
CA ASN A 134 -9.84 13.68 -18.22
C ASN A 134 -9.80 14.26 -16.79
N SER A 135 -8.62 14.45 -16.22
CA SER A 135 -8.45 15.17 -14.96
C SER A 135 -8.55 16.66 -15.19
N GLU A 136 -9.38 17.34 -14.42
CA GLU A 136 -9.49 18.81 -14.46
C GLU A 136 -8.30 19.49 -13.78
N GLU A 137 -7.48 18.72 -13.05
CA GLU A 137 -6.33 19.22 -12.31
C GLU A 137 -5.02 18.94 -13.07
N ASP A 138 -4.40 19.97 -13.62
CA ASP A 138 -3.05 19.89 -14.21
C ASP A 138 -2.02 19.32 -13.22
N SER A 139 -2.22 19.54 -11.93
CA SER A 139 -1.41 19.00 -10.85
C SER A 139 -1.39 17.47 -10.85
N ALA A 140 -2.50 16.80 -11.15
CA ALA A 140 -2.58 15.33 -11.17
C ALA A 140 -1.64 14.73 -12.24
N VAL A 141 -1.60 15.32 -13.44
CA VAL A 141 -0.70 14.88 -14.51
C VAL A 141 0.75 15.14 -14.14
N MET A 142 1.04 16.33 -13.60
CA MET A 142 2.39 16.72 -13.18
C MET A 142 2.95 15.81 -12.08
N HIS A 143 2.11 15.33 -11.14
CA HIS A 143 2.54 14.52 -10.02
C HIS A 143 2.30 13.02 -10.20
N ALA A 144 1.81 12.56 -11.36
CA ALA A 144 1.62 11.14 -11.66
C ALA A 144 2.89 10.30 -11.46
N TRP A 145 4.08 10.88 -11.70
CA TRP A 145 5.36 10.22 -11.45
C TRP A 145 5.50 9.71 -10.01
N SER A 146 4.98 10.45 -9.02
CA SER A 146 5.08 10.06 -7.62
C SER A 146 4.22 8.81 -7.32
N ALA A 147 3.02 8.72 -7.90
CA ALA A 147 2.18 7.52 -7.80
C ALA A 147 2.84 6.31 -8.48
N PHE A 148 3.48 6.48 -9.65
CA PHE A 148 4.25 5.40 -10.29
C PHE A 148 5.50 5.02 -9.48
N ALA A 149 6.18 5.97 -8.86
CA ALA A 149 7.28 5.69 -7.95
C ALA A 149 6.81 4.90 -6.72
N ALA A 150 5.64 5.25 -6.15
CA ALA A 150 5.00 4.47 -5.09
C ALA A 150 4.69 3.05 -5.55
N ALA A 151 4.13 2.87 -6.76
CA ALA A 151 3.87 1.56 -7.37
C ALA A 151 5.14 0.71 -7.50
N ALA A 152 6.25 1.30 -7.96
CA ALA A 152 7.54 0.61 -8.05
C ALA A 152 8.07 0.19 -6.67
N CYS A 153 7.93 1.07 -5.67
CA CYS A 153 8.26 0.74 -4.28
C CYS A 153 7.37 -0.37 -3.73
N TRP A 154 6.07 -0.37 -4.06
CA TRP A 154 5.16 -1.45 -3.67
C TRP A 154 5.52 -2.78 -4.32
N ALA A 155 5.87 -2.78 -5.60
CA ALA A 155 6.40 -3.98 -6.27
C ALA A 155 7.64 -4.53 -5.56
N ALA A 156 8.59 -3.66 -5.21
CA ALA A 156 9.78 -4.03 -4.43
C ALA A 156 9.40 -4.57 -3.03
N TYR A 157 8.45 -3.92 -2.34
CA TYR A 157 7.91 -4.37 -1.06
C TYR A 157 7.33 -5.79 -1.13
N ILE A 158 6.56 -6.12 -2.17
CA ILE A 158 5.97 -7.45 -2.36
C ILE A 158 7.09 -8.51 -2.49
N VAL A 159 8.10 -8.24 -3.33
CA VAL A 159 9.20 -9.18 -3.58
C VAL A 159 10.08 -9.36 -2.34
N LEU A 160 10.48 -8.26 -1.72
CA LEU A 160 11.33 -8.29 -0.52
C LEU A 160 10.59 -8.81 0.70
N GLY A 161 9.32 -8.44 0.86
CA GLY A 161 8.45 -8.93 1.92
C GLY A 161 8.31 -10.46 1.89
N LYS A 162 8.18 -11.05 0.68
CA LYS A 162 8.19 -12.50 0.52
C LYS A 162 9.50 -13.12 1.00
N ARG A 163 10.66 -12.56 0.64
CA ARG A 163 11.97 -13.05 1.09
C ARG A 163 12.12 -12.97 2.60
N VAL A 164 11.77 -11.83 3.19
CA VAL A 164 11.81 -11.63 4.66
C VAL A 164 10.87 -12.58 5.38
N SER A 165 9.66 -12.82 4.87
CA SER A 165 8.70 -13.73 5.49
C SER A 165 9.13 -15.20 5.46
N GLN A 166 9.91 -15.61 4.44
CA GLN A 166 10.46 -16.95 4.28
C GLN A 166 11.77 -17.16 5.05
N SER A 167 12.40 -16.09 5.53
CA SER A 167 13.59 -16.19 6.37
C SER A 167 13.25 -16.69 7.79
N ASN A 168 14.27 -17.11 8.54
CA ASN A 168 14.12 -17.56 9.93
C ASN A 168 13.55 -16.48 10.88
N SER A 169 13.52 -15.22 10.45
CA SER A 169 12.94 -14.10 11.18
C SER A 169 11.41 -14.04 11.11
N GLY A 170 10.80 -14.60 10.06
CA GLY A 170 9.34 -14.57 9.86
C GLY A 170 8.76 -13.15 9.99
N LEU A 171 7.62 -13.02 10.66
CA LEU A 171 6.97 -11.72 10.90
C LEU A 171 7.80 -10.72 11.74
N TYR A 172 8.76 -11.20 12.53
CA TYR A 172 9.64 -10.32 13.31
C TYR A 172 10.64 -9.55 12.43
N GLY A 173 10.89 -10.00 11.19
CA GLY A 173 11.68 -9.27 10.19
C GLY A 173 11.06 -7.94 9.76
N LEU A 174 9.78 -7.71 10.05
CA LEU A 174 9.13 -6.40 9.85
C LEU A 174 9.63 -5.34 10.84
N CYS A 175 10.12 -5.73 12.02
CA CYS A 175 10.61 -4.77 13.00
C CYS A 175 11.81 -3.95 12.46
N PRO A 176 12.93 -4.56 11.98
CA PRO A 176 14.01 -3.79 11.37
C PRO A 176 13.58 -3.07 10.08
N ALA A 177 12.65 -3.63 9.29
CA ALA A 177 12.15 -2.95 8.11
C ALA A 177 11.41 -1.65 8.47
N LEU A 178 10.52 -1.66 9.46
CA LEU A 178 9.84 -0.45 9.92
C LEU A 178 10.78 0.56 10.57
N LEU A 179 11.77 0.10 11.34
CA LEU A 179 12.80 1.00 11.88
C LEU A 179 13.61 1.67 10.77
N THR A 180 14.02 0.91 9.75
CA THR A 180 14.72 1.46 8.59
C THR A 180 13.82 2.43 7.81
N ALA A 181 12.54 2.09 7.64
CA ALA A 181 11.58 2.97 6.97
C ALA A 181 11.41 4.29 7.73
N ALA A 182 11.28 4.24 9.05
CA ALA A 182 11.20 5.43 9.90
C ALA A 182 12.47 6.28 9.81
N CYS A 183 13.65 5.67 9.96
CA CYS A 183 14.93 6.38 9.86
C CYS A 183 15.11 7.01 8.47
N ALA A 184 14.86 6.28 7.39
CA ALA A 184 14.97 6.80 6.03
C ALA A 184 14.01 7.98 5.81
N SER A 185 12.74 7.84 6.23
CA SER A 185 11.76 8.91 6.09
C SER A 185 12.11 10.16 6.90
N LEU A 186 12.67 9.99 8.11
CA LEU A 186 13.13 11.11 8.94
C LEU A 186 14.33 11.83 8.30
N ILE A 187 15.27 11.09 7.69
CA ILE A 187 16.39 11.69 6.95
C ILE A 187 15.87 12.53 5.78
N PHE A 188 14.92 11.98 5.00
CA PHE A 188 14.32 12.71 3.89
C PHE A 188 13.48 13.91 4.35
N SER A 189 12.81 13.81 5.50
CA SER A 189 12.03 14.92 6.04
C SER A 189 12.89 16.15 6.43
N ALA A 190 14.18 15.95 6.70
CA ALA A 190 15.09 17.06 6.97
C ALA A 190 15.31 17.99 5.75
N TRP A 191 15.00 17.55 4.54
CA TRP A 191 15.09 18.36 3.31
C TRP A 191 13.76 19.01 2.90
N GLU A 192 12.66 18.70 3.58
CA GLU A 192 11.37 19.33 3.33
C GLU A 192 11.26 20.65 4.10
N SER A 193 11.05 21.75 3.37
CA SER A 193 10.97 23.11 3.94
C SER A 193 9.62 23.44 4.58
N SER A 194 8.78 22.44 4.86
CA SER A 194 7.47 22.65 5.46
C SER A 194 7.54 22.97 6.96
N ILE A 195 6.43 23.47 7.51
CA ILE A 195 6.34 24.03 8.87
C ILE A 195 6.65 23.00 9.98
N GLY A 196 6.71 21.71 9.65
CA GLY A 196 6.94 20.65 10.62
C GLY A 196 5.72 20.36 11.52
N LEU A 197 5.90 19.46 12.47
CA LEU A 197 4.83 18.99 13.34
C LEU A 197 4.45 20.04 14.38
N THR A 198 3.20 20.51 14.37
CA THR A 198 2.64 21.30 15.46
C THR A 198 2.04 20.38 16.54
N THR A 199 2.00 20.86 17.79
CA THR A 199 1.43 20.09 18.91
C THR A 199 -0.03 19.68 18.65
N TYR A 200 -0.78 20.48 17.90
CA TYR A 200 -2.16 20.19 17.51
C TYR A 200 -2.29 18.99 16.56
N GLU A 201 -1.26 18.66 15.80
CA GLU A 201 -1.29 17.57 14.82
C GLU A 201 -0.84 16.22 15.38
N ILE A 202 -0.20 16.19 16.55
CA ILE A 202 0.26 14.96 17.19
C ILE A 202 -0.86 13.92 17.35
N PRO A 203 -2.06 14.25 17.88
CA PRO A 203 -3.14 13.28 18.00
C PRO A 203 -3.63 12.75 16.65
N LYS A 204 -3.64 13.61 15.62
CA LYS A 204 -4.03 13.22 14.26
C LYS A 204 -3.02 12.24 13.68
N ILE A 205 -1.73 12.49 13.82
CA ILE A 205 -0.68 11.58 13.32
C ILE A 205 -0.72 10.24 14.06
N LEU A 206 -0.96 10.23 15.36
CA LEU A 206 -1.17 8.99 16.11
C LEU A 206 -2.36 8.20 15.57
N LEU A 207 -3.49 8.87 15.31
CA LEU A 207 -4.67 8.25 14.73
C LEU A 207 -4.40 7.73 13.30
N ILE A 208 -3.73 8.53 12.46
CA ILE A 208 -3.34 8.12 11.10
C ILE A 208 -2.44 6.87 11.18
N ALA A 209 -1.44 6.84 12.04
CA ALA A 209 -0.55 5.69 12.19
C ALA A 209 -1.30 4.41 12.61
N LEU A 210 -2.36 4.53 13.41
CA LEU A 210 -3.22 3.41 13.79
C LEU A 210 -4.11 2.96 12.63
N LEU A 211 -4.78 3.91 11.95
CA LEU A 211 -5.69 3.63 10.83
C LEU A 211 -4.94 3.14 9.59
N TYR A 212 -3.73 3.65 9.36
CA TYR A 212 -2.87 3.34 8.23
C TYR A 212 -1.39 3.47 8.63
N PRO A 213 -0.61 2.40 8.72
CA PRO A 213 -0.88 1.04 8.25
C PRO A 213 -1.21 0.00 9.34
N LEU A 214 -1.20 0.33 10.64
CA LEU A 214 -1.16 -0.68 11.71
C LEU A 214 -2.42 -1.56 11.78
N ALA A 215 -3.60 -0.95 11.87
CA ALA A 215 -4.85 -1.71 11.98
C ALA A 215 -5.13 -2.56 10.72
N PRO A 216 -4.99 -2.04 9.48
CA PRO A 216 -5.10 -2.84 8.27
C PRO A 216 -4.18 -4.05 8.26
N TYR A 217 -2.90 -3.90 8.58
CA TYR A 217 -1.97 -5.04 8.64
C TYR A 217 -2.42 -6.14 9.60
N VAL A 218 -2.94 -5.77 10.76
CA VAL A 218 -3.43 -6.77 11.73
C VAL A 218 -4.66 -7.48 11.19
N LEU A 219 -5.60 -6.74 10.59
CA LEU A 219 -6.82 -7.29 10.02
C LEU A 219 -6.54 -8.21 8.83
N ASP A 220 -5.63 -7.80 7.95
CA ASP A 220 -5.20 -8.60 6.79
C ASP A 220 -4.52 -9.91 7.22
N LEU A 221 -3.65 -9.85 8.21
CA LEU A 221 -3.03 -11.06 8.76
C LEU A 221 -4.07 -12.01 9.38
N LEU A 222 -5.11 -11.47 10.02
CA LEU A 222 -6.20 -12.28 10.57
C LEU A 222 -7.07 -12.87 9.46
N ALA A 223 -7.37 -12.10 8.41
CA ALA A 223 -8.12 -12.55 7.25
C ALA A 223 -7.38 -13.65 6.48
N LEU A 224 -6.09 -13.47 6.21
CA LEU A 224 -5.22 -14.42 5.50
C LEU A 224 -5.04 -15.76 6.20
N LYS A 225 -5.30 -15.84 7.52
CA LYS A 225 -5.30 -17.13 8.22
C LYS A 225 -6.36 -18.11 7.71
N ARG A 226 -7.41 -17.63 7.04
CA ARG A 226 -8.55 -18.43 6.58
C ARG A 226 -8.84 -18.28 5.10
N LEU A 227 -8.63 -17.08 4.56
CA LEU A 227 -8.84 -16.84 3.13
C LEU A 227 -7.69 -17.43 2.30
N ARG A 228 -8.03 -17.97 1.13
CA ARG A 228 -7.03 -18.30 0.12
C ARG A 228 -6.36 -17.02 -0.37
N HIS A 229 -5.07 -17.06 -0.71
CA HIS A 229 -4.34 -15.90 -1.21
C HIS A 229 -5.01 -15.28 -2.45
N SER A 230 -5.55 -16.11 -3.36
CA SER A 230 -6.30 -15.64 -4.54
C SER A 230 -7.59 -14.89 -4.16
N THR A 231 -8.35 -15.40 -3.18
CA THR A 231 -9.57 -14.73 -2.71
C THR A 231 -9.25 -13.38 -2.04
N PHE A 232 -8.21 -13.35 -1.21
CA PHE A 232 -7.74 -12.11 -0.58
C PHE A 232 -7.30 -11.09 -1.64
N GLY A 233 -6.47 -11.50 -2.61
CA GLY A 233 -6.03 -10.63 -3.70
C GLY A 233 -7.19 -10.09 -4.55
N MET A 234 -8.19 -10.93 -4.88
CA MET A 234 -9.39 -10.46 -5.59
C MET A 234 -10.15 -9.39 -4.81
N LEU A 235 -10.29 -9.57 -3.49
CA LEU A 235 -10.95 -8.58 -2.64
C LEU A 235 -10.17 -7.26 -2.61
N THR A 236 -8.86 -7.33 -2.39
CA THR A 236 -8.01 -6.12 -2.34
C THR A 236 -7.97 -5.39 -3.69
N SER A 237 -8.22 -6.05 -4.82
CA SER A 237 -8.38 -5.37 -6.12
C SER A 237 -9.55 -4.37 -6.15
N ALA A 238 -10.48 -4.43 -5.18
CA ALA A 238 -11.55 -3.46 -5.02
C ALA A 238 -11.12 -2.19 -4.26
N GLU A 239 -9.89 -2.11 -3.75
CA GLU A 239 -9.41 -0.91 -3.03
C GLU A 239 -9.56 0.40 -3.80
N PRO A 240 -9.30 0.49 -5.12
CA PRO A 240 -9.52 1.74 -5.84
C PRO A 240 -11.00 2.17 -5.86
N VAL A 241 -11.95 1.21 -5.81
CA VAL A 241 -13.39 1.52 -5.70
C VAL A 241 -13.71 2.09 -4.32
N ILE A 242 -13.13 1.53 -3.27
CA ILE A 242 -13.27 2.02 -1.90
C ILE A 242 -12.63 3.40 -1.77
N ALA A 243 -11.44 3.61 -2.36
CA ALA A 243 -10.77 4.90 -2.43
C ALA A 243 -11.66 5.97 -3.09
N LEU A 244 -12.31 5.60 -4.21
CA LEU A 244 -13.29 6.48 -4.87
C LEU A 244 -14.46 6.81 -3.95
N ALA A 245 -15.10 5.80 -3.36
CA ALA A 245 -16.26 6.00 -2.50
C ALA A 245 -15.92 6.93 -1.30
N ILE A 246 -14.78 6.71 -0.68
CA ILE A 246 -14.29 7.55 0.42
C ILE A 246 -13.92 8.94 -0.10
N GLY A 247 -13.23 9.06 -1.24
CA GLY A 247 -12.88 10.34 -1.86
C GLY A 247 -14.12 11.21 -2.16
N VAL A 248 -15.16 10.60 -2.71
CA VAL A 248 -16.45 11.29 -2.96
C VAL A 248 -17.11 11.74 -1.65
N VAL A 249 -17.23 10.83 -0.68
CA VAL A 249 -17.99 11.11 0.56
C VAL A 249 -17.25 12.05 1.50
N THR A 250 -15.94 11.91 1.64
CA THR A 250 -15.17 12.64 2.67
C THR A 250 -14.42 13.85 2.12
N LEU A 251 -14.00 13.81 0.85
CA LEU A 251 -13.20 14.86 0.21
C LEU A 251 -13.99 15.64 -0.85
N GLY A 252 -15.24 15.27 -1.12
CA GLY A 252 -16.08 15.91 -2.15
C GLY A 252 -15.53 15.73 -3.56
N GLN A 253 -14.72 14.70 -3.82
CA GLN A 253 -14.15 14.43 -5.14
C GLN A 253 -15.24 14.03 -6.13
N THR A 254 -15.20 14.58 -7.33
CA THR A 254 -16.08 14.23 -8.44
C THR A 254 -15.29 13.50 -9.52
N LEU A 255 -15.91 12.54 -10.19
CA LEU A 255 -15.29 11.84 -11.30
C LEU A 255 -16.13 11.97 -12.56
N THR A 256 -15.44 12.12 -13.68
CA THR A 256 -16.04 12.06 -15.01
C THR A 256 -16.36 10.61 -15.40
N TYR A 257 -17.23 10.42 -16.40
CA TYR A 257 -17.54 9.08 -16.94
C TYR A 257 -16.27 8.35 -17.43
N PHE A 258 -15.32 9.07 -18.02
CA PHE A 258 -14.05 8.50 -18.49
C PHE A 258 -13.18 8.04 -17.34
N GLN A 259 -13.17 8.76 -16.21
CA GLN A 259 -12.45 8.36 -15.02
C GLN A 259 -13.06 7.11 -14.38
N VAL A 260 -14.39 7.00 -14.36
CA VAL A 260 -15.08 5.78 -13.88
C VAL A 260 -14.78 4.59 -14.79
N ALA A 261 -14.77 4.79 -16.12
CA ALA A 261 -14.39 3.73 -17.05
C ALA A 261 -12.92 3.30 -16.87
N GLY A 262 -12.01 4.27 -16.69
CA GLY A 262 -10.60 4.02 -16.43
C GLY A 262 -10.37 3.25 -15.13
N LEU A 263 -11.01 3.67 -14.04
CA LEU A 263 -10.99 2.95 -12.75
C LEU A 263 -11.48 1.50 -12.92
N SER A 264 -12.58 1.30 -13.65
CA SER A 264 -13.13 -0.03 -13.91
C SER A 264 -12.16 -0.93 -14.65
N LEU A 265 -11.40 -0.39 -15.63
CA LEU A 265 -10.35 -1.13 -16.34
C LEU A 265 -9.21 -1.54 -15.40
N VAL A 266 -8.76 -0.66 -14.52
CA VAL A 266 -7.70 -0.95 -13.55
C VAL A 266 -8.14 -2.04 -12.57
N VAL A 267 -9.34 -1.92 -12.01
CA VAL A 267 -9.90 -2.91 -11.08
C VAL A 267 -10.05 -4.27 -11.76
N PHE A 268 -10.60 -4.29 -12.97
CA PHE A 268 -10.75 -5.51 -13.75
C PHE A 268 -9.39 -6.16 -14.05
N ALA A 269 -8.41 -5.39 -14.49
CA ALA A 269 -7.08 -5.89 -14.81
C ALA A 269 -6.40 -6.52 -13.58
N ASN A 270 -6.48 -5.86 -12.42
CA ASN A 270 -5.93 -6.39 -11.17
C ASN A 270 -6.67 -7.64 -10.72
N ALA A 271 -7.99 -7.66 -10.69
CA ALA A 271 -8.78 -8.82 -10.32
C ALA A 271 -8.52 -10.01 -11.25
N ALA A 272 -8.46 -9.78 -12.56
CA ALA A 272 -8.19 -10.82 -13.56
C ALA A 272 -6.77 -11.38 -13.47
N SER A 273 -5.79 -10.58 -13.02
CA SER A 273 -4.39 -11.02 -12.89
C SER A 273 -4.19 -12.09 -11.79
N ILE A 274 -5.08 -12.12 -10.80
CA ILE A 274 -4.97 -13.00 -9.62
C ILE A 274 -5.62 -14.38 -9.87
N THR A 275 -6.44 -14.51 -10.89
CA THR A 275 -7.20 -15.74 -11.16
C THR A 275 -6.36 -16.87 -11.75
N GLU A 276 -5.11 -16.64 -12.15
CA GLU A 276 -4.22 -17.69 -12.63
C GLU A 276 -3.41 -18.33 -11.50
N PRO A 277 -3.35 -19.68 -11.44
CA PRO A 277 -2.37 -20.35 -10.60
C PRO A 277 -0.97 -19.99 -11.10
N THR A 278 -0.10 -19.59 -10.17
CA THR A 278 1.31 -19.35 -10.50
C THR A 278 1.90 -20.65 -11.06
N ARG A 279 2.73 -20.60 -12.10
CA ARG A 279 3.40 -21.77 -12.71
C ARG A 279 4.05 -22.70 -11.68
N ALA A 280 4.44 -22.16 -10.51
CA ALA A 280 4.91 -22.93 -9.37
C ALA A 280 3.81 -23.74 -8.65
N GLU A 281 2.55 -23.30 -8.72
CA GLU A 281 1.39 -24.04 -8.19
C GLU A 281 0.90 -25.09 -9.19
N GLU A 282 1.04 -24.85 -10.50
CA GLU A 282 0.75 -25.84 -11.54
C GLU A 282 1.70 -27.04 -11.44
N VAL A 283 3.00 -26.79 -11.25
CA VAL A 283 4.00 -27.86 -11.04
C VAL A 283 3.74 -28.63 -9.74
N LYS A 284 3.27 -27.94 -8.69
CA LYS A 284 2.94 -28.55 -7.40
C LYS A 284 1.64 -29.35 -7.42
N ASN A 285 0.73 -29.02 -8.33
CA ASN A 285 -0.57 -29.68 -8.52
C ASN A 285 -0.56 -30.75 -9.63
N GLY A 286 0.60 -31.03 -10.25
CA GLY A 286 0.75 -32.05 -11.27
C GLY A 286 0.02 -31.73 -12.59
N LEU A 287 -0.23 -30.47 -12.88
CA LEU A 287 -0.91 -29.96 -14.08
C LEU A 287 0.13 -29.43 -15.09
N SER A 288 1.21 -30.18 -15.34
CA SER A 288 2.19 -29.86 -16.40
C SER A 288 2.06 -30.88 -17.53
#